data_1233dfd82f835aa594abd781eef3d680
#
_entry.id   1233dfd82f835aa594abd781eef3d680
#
_cell.length_a   1.000
_cell.length_b   1.000
_cell.length_c   1.000
_cell.angle_alpha   90.00
_cell.angle_beta   90.00
_cell.angle_gamma   90.00
#
_symmetry.space_group_name_H-M   'P 1'
#
loop_
_entity.id
_entity.type
_entity.pdbx_description
1 polymer ?
#
loop_
_entity_poly.entity_id
_entity_poly.type
_entity_poly.pdbx_seq_one_letter_code
_entity_poly.pdbx_strand_id
1 'polypeptide(L)'
;MLKKIKNIVLKTDRLLYKKFGSDKSTKPLENIKEAKTIFSYLNDIGKESKVRFVGGCVRKAICGENIDDIDLATSLEPDEVKKRLNKENIKVLDTGISHGTVTAILNKKKFEITTLRKDVSTDGRHANVEFTSNWEEDASRRDFTINAIYADIEGRIFDPLNGISDLQNGIIKFIGSSEQRIQEDYLRILRYFRFFTQYSKIDYDQNIIRSVKQYINGLNKISNERIFDELKKILTLKNVYRLFSHNTSKEIFLNIFPQF
;
A
#
# COMPACT_ATOMS: atom_id res chain seq x y z
N MET A 1 -34.62 2.61 -17.70
CA MET A 1 -33.47 1.69 -17.77
C MET A 1 -32.26 2.25 -17.04
N LEU A 2 -31.83 3.47 -17.26
CA LEU A 2 -30.68 4.14 -16.61
C LEU A 2 -30.76 4.23 -15.06
N LYS A 3 -31.95 4.47 -14.48
CA LYS A 3 -32.16 4.47 -13.02
C LYS A 3 -31.94 3.07 -12.37
N LYS A 4 -32.30 1.99 -13.08
CA LYS A 4 -32.06 0.61 -12.59
C LYS A 4 -30.58 0.23 -12.63
N ILE A 5 -29.84 0.68 -13.64
CA ILE A 5 -28.38 0.45 -13.76
C ILE A 5 -27.65 1.24 -12.66
N LYS A 6 -28.00 2.49 -12.43
CA LYS A 6 -27.44 3.29 -11.31
C LYS A 6 -27.68 2.64 -9.93
N ASN A 7 -28.85 2.04 -9.72
CA ASN A 7 -29.16 1.34 -8.46
C ASN A 7 -28.46 -0.01 -8.32
N ILE A 8 -28.10 -0.65 -9.42
CA ILE A 8 -27.30 -1.90 -9.41
C ILE A 8 -25.82 -1.57 -9.12
N VAL A 9 -25.27 -0.54 -9.75
CA VAL A 9 -23.90 -0.05 -9.47
C VAL A 9 -23.77 0.41 -8.02
N LEU A 10 -24.74 1.18 -7.50
CA LEU A 10 -24.77 1.59 -6.08
C LEU A 10 -24.98 0.42 -5.11
N LYS A 11 -25.61 -0.68 -5.54
CA LYS A 11 -25.75 -1.90 -4.72
C LYS A 11 -24.50 -2.76 -4.73
N THR A 12 -23.79 -2.85 -5.86
CA THR A 12 -22.51 -3.55 -5.94
C THR A 12 -21.42 -2.81 -5.18
N ASP A 13 -21.36 -1.50 -5.23
CA ASP A 13 -20.46 -0.71 -4.39
C ASP A 13 -20.77 -0.89 -2.89
N ARG A 14 -22.03 -0.96 -2.48
CA ARG A 14 -22.40 -1.25 -1.08
C ARG A 14 -22.00 -2.63 -0.60
N LEU A 15 -21.90 -3.64 -1.47
CA LEU A 15 -21.46 -5.00 -1.12
C LEU A 15 -19.92 -5.10 -1.00
N LEU A 16 -19.16 -4.24 -1.68
CA LEU A 16 -17.70 -4.16 -1.57
C LEU A 16 -17.25 -3.33 -0.35
N TYR A 17 -18.10 -2.44 0.19
CA TYR A 17 -17.83 -1.72 1.42
C TYR A 17 -18.23 -2.56 2.64
N LYS A 18 -17.40 -3.50 3.03
CA LYS A 18 -17.51 -4.10 4.37
C LYS A 18 -17.16 -3.04 5.40
N LYS A 19 -18.18 -2.51 6.10
CA LYS A 19 -17.97 -1.85 7.38
C LYS A 19 -17.40 -2.92 8.30
N PHE A 20 -16.13 -2.85 8.64
CA PHE A 20 -15.52 -3.76 9.61
C PHE A 20 -16.34 -3.66 10.90
N GLY A 21 -16.84 -4.81 11.37
CA GLY A 21 -17.73 -4.91 12.50
C GLY A 21 -17.28 -3.99 13.63
N SER A 22 -18.17 -3.17 14.10
CA SER A 22 -18.05 -2.20 15.18
C SER A 22 -16.60 -1.85 15.57
N ASP A 23 -16.01 -0.86 14.91
CA ASP A 23 -15.68 0.31 15.66
C ASP A 23 -14.26 0.57 16.14
N LYS A 24 -13.24 -0.27 15.97
CA LYS A 24 -11.92 0.07 16.56
C LYS A 24 -10.77 0.15 15.58
N SER A 25 -10.83 -0.50 14.44
CA SER A 25 -9.64 -0.73 13.62
C SER A 25 -9.16 0.50 12.81
N THR A 26 -10.08 1.36 12.35
CA THR A 26 -9.72 2.56 11.56
C THR A 26 -9.82 3.87 12.34
N LYS A 27 -10.30 3.85 13.58
CA LYS A 27 -10.41 5.05 14.44
C LYS A 27 -9.17 5.92 14.52
N PRO A 28 -7.93 5.36 14.52
CA PRO A 28 -6.73 6.20 14.52
C PRO A 28 -6.64 7.11 13.29
N LEU A 29 -7.08 6.64 12.12
CA LEU A 29 -7.09 7.44 10.88
C LEU A 29 -8.16 8.52 10.92
N GLU A 30 -9.36 8.19 11.39
CA GLU A 30 -10.50 9.11 11.53
C GLU A 30 -10.19 10.29 12.46
N ASN A 31 -9.26 10.12 13.41
CA ASN A 31 -8.89 11.14 14.38
C ASN A 31 -7.80 12.11 13.90
N ILE A 32 -7.25 11.91 12.69
CA ILE A 32 -6.24 12.79 12.11
C ILE A 32 -6.92 14.05 11.57
N LYS A 33 -6.93 15.14 12.36
CA LYS A 33 -7.59 16.40 12.01
C LYS A 33 -7.14 16.95 10.64
N GLU A 34 -5.84 16.90 10.38
CA GLU A 34 -5.25 17.40 9.14
C GLU A 34 -5.71 16.57 7.94
N ALA A 35 -5.91 15.24 8.11
CA ALA A 35 -6.47 14.40 7.06
C ALA A 35 -7.91 14.83 6.72
N LYS A 36 -8.76 15.10 7.72
CA LYS A 36 -10.12 15.61 7.48
C LYS A 36 -10.11 16.86 6.62
N THR A 37 -9.19 17.77 6.89
CA THR A 37 -9.03 19.01 6.12
C THR A 37 -8.63 18.69 4.66
N ILE A 38 -7.63 17.82 4.44
CA ILE A 38 -7.21 17.43 3.10
C ILE A 38 -8.36 16.75 2.35
N PHE A 39 -9.04 15.80 3.00
CA PHE A 39 -10.18 15.10 2.39
C PHE A 39 -11.33 16.05 2.00
N SER A 40 -11.64 17.08 2.84
CA SER A 40 -12.69 18.04 2.53
C SER A 40 -12.40 18.90 1.30
N TYR A 41 -11.11 19.17 1.01
CA TYR A 41 -10.71 19.95 -0.16
C TYR A 41 -10.56 19.10 -1.43
N LEU A 42 -10.22 17.82 -1.27
CA LEU A 42 -10.06 16.94 -2.42
C LEU A 42 -11.37 16.27 -2.85
N ASN A 43 -12.34 16.08 -1.93
CA ASN A 43 -13.64 15.51 -2.23
C ASN A 43 -14.64 16.57 -2.68
N ASP A 44 -15.56 16.19 -3.56
CA ASP A 44 -16.72 17.00 -3.92
C ASP A 44 -17.87 16.68 -2.96
N ILE A 45 -18.58 17.72 -2.51
CA ILE A 45 -19.72 17.57 -1.59
C ILE A 45 -20.81 16.70 -2.21
N GLY A 46 -21.25 15.67 -1.49
CA GLY A 46 -22.35 14.79 -1.91
C GLY A 46 -22.01 13.80 -3.02
N LYS A 47 -20.73 13.68 -3.39
CA LYS A 47 -20.23 12.70 -4.37
C LYS A 47 -19.44 11.59 -3.70
N GLU A 48 -19.14 10.55 -4.48
CA GLU A 48 -18.24 9.48 -4.05
C GLU A 48 -16.84 10.05 -3.70
N SER A 49 -16.21 9.46 -2.68
CA SER A 49 -14.88 9.90 -2.23
C SER A 49 -13.83 9.72 -3.32
N LYS A 50 -13.17 10.81 -3.66
CA LYS A 50 -12.06 10.84 -4.62
C LYS A 50 -10.70 10.59 -3.98
N VAL A 51 -10.63 10.54 -2.64
CA VAL A 51 -9.41 10.31 -1.87
C VAL A 51 -9.66 9.28 -0.79
N ARG A 52 -8.71 8.38 -0.58
CA ARG A 52 -8.75 7.35 0.47
C ARG A 52 -7.35 7.20 1.09
N PHE A 53 -7.30 6.86 2.37
CA PHE A 53 -6.08 6.30 2.96
C PHE A 53 -5.76 4.97 2.29
N VAL A 54 -4.47 4.61 2.20
CA VAL A 54 -4.08 3.37 1.52
C VAL A 54 -2.84 2.72 2.12
N GLY A 55 -2.75 1.41 2.01
CA GLY A 55 -1.50 0.68 2.25
C GLY A 55 -1.05 0.66 3.70
N GLY A 56 0.15 1.17 3.95
CA GLY A 56 0.81 1.09 5.25
C GLY A 56 0.00 1.66 6.41
N CYS A 57 -0.56 2.85 6.27
CA CYS A 57 -1.33 3.51 7.32
C CYS A 57 -2.63 2.76 7.63
N VAL A 58 -3.32 2.23 6.63
CA VAL A 58 -4.56 1.44 6.83
C VAL A 58 -4.24 0.12 7.51
N ARG A 59 -3.23 -0.61 7.04
CA ARG A 59 -2.79 -1.87 7.66
C ARG A 59 -2.38 -1.67 9.12
N LYS A 60 -1.56 -0.64 9.42
CA LYS A 60 -1.16 -0.30 10.80
C LYS A 60 -2.37 0.04 11.66
N ALA A 61 -3.33 0.81 11.15
CA ALA A 61 -4.57 1.11 11.88
C ALA A 61 -5.35 -0.16 12.23
N ILE A 62 -5.53 -1.09 11.28
CA ILE A 62 -6.21 -2.37 11.49
C ILE A 62 -5.49 -3.22 12.55
N CYS A 63 -4.15 -3.20 12.56
CA CYS A 63 -3.33 -3.95 13.53
C CYS A 63 -3.18 -3.24 14.90
N GLY A 64 -3.70 -2.03 15.07
CA GLY A 64 -3.51 -1.23 16.28
C GLY A 64 -2.06 -0.75 16.48
N GLU A 65 -1.32 -0.62 15.38
CA GLU A 65 0.06 -0.11 15.39
C GLU A 65 0.10 1.42 15.27
N ASN A 66 1.25 2.02 15.64
CA ASN A 66 1.45 3.45 15.45
C ASN A 66 1.54 3.81 13.97
N ILE A 67 0.89 4.93 13.58
CA ILE A 67 0.86 5.42 12.20
C ILE A 67 1.84 6.59 12.10
N ASP A 68 2.95 6.35 11.42
CA ASP A 68 4.03 7.33 11.25
C ASP A 68 3.89 8.06 9.91
N ASP A 69 3.58 7.34 8.83
CA ASP A 69 3.46 7.83 7.47
C ASP A 69 1.99 7.72 7.01
N ILE A 70 1.50 8.76 6.35
CA ILE A 70 0.12 8.80 5.86
C ILE A 70 0.14 8.85 4.34
N ASP A 71 -0.22 7.71 3.73
CA ASP A 71 -0.36 7.56 2.30
C ASP A 71 -1.83 7.70 1.90
N LEU A 72 -2.09 8.55 0.93
CA LEU A 72 -3.40 8.76 0.32
C LEU A 72 -3.36 8.34 -1.15
N ALA A 73 -4.40 7.69 -1.60
CA ALA A 73 -4.66 7.45 -3.02
C ALA A 73 -5.82 8.33 -3.48
N THR A 74 -5.77 8.84 -4.70
CA THR A 74 -6.81 9.72 -5.23
C THR A 74 -7.05 9.48 -6.73
N SER A 75 -8.32 9.63 -7.15
CA SER A 75 -8.67 9.65 -8.58
C SER A 75 -8.41 11.00 -9.27
N LEU A 76 -7.93 12.01 -8.52
CA LEU A 76 -7.53 13.30 -9.07
C LEU A 76 -6.12 13.22 -9.62
N GLU A 77 -5.87 13.88 -10.75
CA GLU A 77 -4.51 14.04 -11.27
C GLU A 77 -3.67 14.97 -10.37
N PRO A 78 -2.33 14.87 -10.40
CA PRO A 78 -1.45 15.64 -9.51
C PRO A 78 -1.67 17.16 -9.59
N ASP A 79 -1.90 17.69 -10.78
CA ASP A 79 -2.11 19.13 -10.97
C ASP A 79 -3.44 19.61 -10.36
N GLU A 80 -4.49 18.79 -10.42
CA GLU A 80 -5.76 19.12 -9.77
C GLU A 80 -5.64 19.04 -8.25
N VAL A 81 -4.89 18.08 -7.72
CA VAL A 81 -4.57 17.99 -6.28
C VAL A 81 -3.84 19.26 -5.83
N LYS A 82 -2.77 19.66 -6.55
CA LYS A 82 -2.02 20.87 -6.27
C LYS A 82 -2.90 22.11 -6.31
N LYS A 83 -3.70 22.27 -7.36
CA LYS A 83 -4.61 23.40 -7.54
C LYS A 83 -5.59 23.53 -6.36
N ARG A 84 -6.24 22.45 -5.96
CA ARG A 84 -7.22 22.45 -4.87
C ARG A 84 -6.57 22.80 -3.52
N LEU A 85 -5.45 22.17 -3.20
CA LEU A 85 -4.78 22.38 -1.91
C LEU A 85 -4.08 23.73 -1.82
N ASN A 86 -3.41 24.20 -2.90
CA ASN A 86 -2.76 25.51 -2.91
C ASN A 86 -3.76 26.67 -2.76
N LYS A 87 -4.98 26.53 -3.32
CA LYS A 87 -6.07 27.49 -3.15
C LYS A 87 -6.41 27.71 -1.68
N GLU A 88 -6.23 26.69 -0.86
CA GLU A 88 -6.49 26.71 0.58
C GLU A 88 -5.21 26.94 1.42
N ASN A 89 -4.15 27.47 0.78
CA ASN A 89 -2.85 27.76 1.40
C ASN A 89 -2.16 26.52 2.01
N ILE A 90 -2.46 25.32 1.53
CA ILE A 90 -1.76 24.08 1.93
C ILE A 90 -0.57 23.89 0.99
N LYS A 91 0.64 23.85 1.56
CA LYS A 91 1.87 23.67 0.81
C LYS A 91 1.92 22.26 0.19
N VAL A 92 2.14 22.19 -1.13
CA VAL A 92 2.30 20.94 -1.87
C VAL A 92 3.67 20.90 -2.55
N LEU A 93 4.39 19.80 -2.38
CA LEU A 93 5.71 19.54 -2.96
C LEU A 93 5.61 18.48 -4.06
N ASP A 94 6.38 18.66 -5.13
CA ASP A 94 6.50 17.72 -6.24
C ASP A 94 7.54 16.64 -5.91
N THR A 95 7.18 15.66 -5.09
CA THR A 95 8.10 14.62 -4.60
C THR A 95 8.24 13.41 -5.52
N GLY A 96 7.33 13.26 -6.49
CA GLY A 96 7.31 12.12 -7.40
C GLY A 96 6.26 12.30 -8.50
N ILE A 97 6.20 13.50 -9.09
CA ILE A 97 5.15 13.87 -10.05
C ILE A 97 5.14 12.97 -11.30
N SER A 98 6.31 12.50 -11.74
CA SER A 98 6.45 11.53 -12.85
C SER A 98 5.77 10.19 -12.54
N HIS A 99 5.54 9.91 -11.27
CA HIS A 99 4.84 8.71 -10.79
C HIS A 99 3.46 9.03 -10.20
N GLY A 100 2.96 10.26 -10.41
CA GLY A 100 1.66 10.70 -9.92
C GLY A 100 1.60 11.02 -8.42
N THR A 101 2.76 11.23 -7.74
CA THR A 101 2.80 11.49 -6.31
C THR A 101 3.18 12.94 -6.00
N VAL A 102 2.41 13.57 -5.13
CA VAL A 102 2.72 14.86 -4.51
C VAL A 102 2.68 14.76 -2.99
N THR A 103 3.41 15.59 -2.29
CA THR A 103 3.39 15.64 -0.82
C THR A 103 2.75 16.92 -0.32
N ALA A 104 1.60 16.82 0.32
CA ALA A 104 0.97 17.92 1.04
C ALA A 104 1.54 18.03 2.45
N ILE A 105 1.76 19.26 2.93
CA ILE A 105 2.26 19.57 4.28
C ILE A 105 1.24 20.44 5.00
N LEU A 106 0.67 19.91 6.08
CA LEU A 106 -0.27 20.61 6.93
C LEU A 106 0.09 20.41 8.41
N ASN A 107 0.28 21.48 9.16
CA ASN A 107 0.68 21.45 10.59
C ASN A 107 1.90 20.54 10.86
N LYS A 108 2.93 20.61 10.03
CA LYS A 108 4.16 19.79 10.07
C LYS A 108 3.95 18.32 9.75
N LYS A 109 2.73 17.86 9.50
CA LYS A 109 2.47 16.51 9.02
C LYS A 109 2.57 16.43 7.50
N LYS A 110 3.11 15.32 7.01
CA LYS A 110 3.25 15.04 5.57
C LYS A 110 2.19 14.03 5.16
N PHE A 111 1.62 14.27 4.00
CA PHE A 111 0.64 13.39 3.36
C PHE A 111 1.13 13.09 1.96
N GLU A 112 1.53 11.87 1.69
CA GLU A 112 1.85 11.44 0.33
C GLU A 112 0.57 11.12 -0.40
N ILE A 113 0.27 11.89 -1.45
CA ILE A 113 -0.97 11.77 -2.22
C ILE A 113 -0.60 11.27 -3.60
N THR A 114 -0.99 10.04 -3.91
CA THR A 114 -0.70 9.38 -5.18
C THR A 114 -1.97 9.22 -6.00
N THR A 115 -1.94 9.69 -7.24
CA THR A 115 -2.99 9.46 -8.22
C THR A 115 -3.11 7.97 -8.54
N LEU A 116 -4.35 7.47 -8.60
CA LEU A 116 -4.61 6.09 -9.03
C LEU A 116 -3.98 5.86 -10.39
N ARG A 117 -3.31 4.72 -10.55
CA ARG A 117 -2.59 4.39 -11.76
C ARG A 117 -2.54 2.89 -12.02
N LYS A 118 -2.32 2.54 -13.26
CA LYS A 118 -1.92 1.20 -13.71
C LYS A 118 -0.50 1.26 -14.26
N ASP A 119 0.26 0.20 -14.06
CA ASP A 119 1.60 0.06 -14.59
C ASP A 119 1.48 -0.52 -16.01
N VAL A 120 1.93 0.25 -17.03
CA VAL A 120 1.87 -0.16 -18.45
C VAL A 120 3.09 -1.00 -18.82
N SER A 121 4.25 -0.61 -18.30
CA SER A 121 5.50 -1.37 -18.42
C SER A 121 6.37 -1.09 -17.21
N THR A 122 7.03 -2.12 -16.71
CA THR A 122 7.91 -2.00 -15.55
C THR A 122 9.33 -2.40 -15.95
N ASP A 123 10.30 -1.52 -15.65
CA ASP A 123 11.72 -1.82 -15.74
C ASP A 123 12.34 -1.49 -14.36
N GLY A 124 12.18 -2.43 -13.44
CA GLY A 124 12.67 -2.32 -12.08
C GLY A 124 12.05 -1.15 -11.30
N ARG A 125 12.71 0.01 -11.29
CA ARG A 125 12.24 1.21 -10.56
C ARG A 125 11.32 2.11 -11.39
N HIS A 126 11.43 2.07 -12.72
CA HIS A 126 10.72 2.96 -13.63
C HIS A 126 9.56 2.21 -14.27
N ALA A 127 8.36 2.46 -13.77
CA ALA A 127 7.14 2.07 -14.44
C ALA A 127 6.65 3.24 -15.28
N ASN A 128 6.38 3.00 -16.56
CA ASN A 128 5.52 3.88 -17.32
C ASN A 128 4.12 3.72 -16.75
N VAL A 129 3.60 4.76 -16.14
CA VAL A 129 2.31 4.75 -15.47
C VAL A 129 1.27 5.45 -16.32
N GLU A 130 0.06 4.92 -16.33
CA GLU A 130 -1.13 5.57 -16.88
C GLU A 130 -2.10 5.83 -15.74
N PHE A 131 -2.56 7.08 -15.61
CA PHE A 131 -3.54 7.41 -14.57
C PHE A 131 -4.89 6.77 -14.86
N THR A 132 -5.56 6.36 -13.81
CA THR A 132 -6.89 5.75 -13.86
C THR A 132 -7.79 6.33 -12.79
N SER A 133 -9.09 6.20 -12.96
CA SER A 133 -10.07 6.44 -11.89
C SER A 133 -10.55 5.15 -11.22
N ASN A 134 -10.03 4.00 -11.64
CA ASN A 134 -10.44 2.69 -11.19
C ASN A 134 -9.58 2.23 -9.99
N TRP A 135 -10.21 2.04 -8.84
CA TRP A 135 -9.59 1.63 -7.60
C TRP A 135 -9.07 0.18 -7.62
N GLU A 136 -9.75 -0.72 -8.34
CA GLU A 136 -9.32 -2.11 -8.52
C GLU A 136 -8.05 -2.21 -9.37
N GLU A 137 -7.91 -1.36 -10.39
CA GLU A 137 -6.69 -1.30 -11.20
C GLU A 137 -5.49 -0.85 -10.36
N ASP A 138 -5.66 0.21 -9.55
CA ASP A 138 -4.60 0.66 -8.62
C ASP A 138 -4.28 -0.41 -7.57
N ALA A 139 -5.28 -1.09 -7.03
CA ALA A 139 -5.07 -2.18 -6.10
C ALA A 139 -4.25 -3.32 -6.73
N SER A 140 -4.57 -3.68 -7.97
CA SER A 140 -3.97 -4.83 -8.68
C SER A 140 -2.48 -4.64 -8.99
N ARG A 141 -1.98 -3.40 -9.09
CA ARG A 141 -0.55 -3.14 -9.32
C ARG A 141 0.31 -3.17 -8.06
N ARG A 142 -0.29 -3.18 -6.86
CA ARG A 142 0.44 -3.18 -5.58
C ARG A 142 1.14 -4.52 -5.35
N ASP A 143 2.07 -4.54 -4.40
CA ASP A 143 2.90 -5.72 -4.14
C ASP A 143 2.14 -6.86 -3.43
N PHE A 144 1.50 -6.56 -2.28
CA PHE A 144 0.84 -7.55 -1.43
C PHE A 144 -0.61 -7.16 -1.16
N THR A 145 -1.48 -8.16 -1.00
CA THR A 145 -2.91 -7.95 -0.70
C THR A 145 -3.12 -7.07 0.53
N ILE A 146 -2.31 -7.26 1.58
CA ILE A 146 -2.33 -6.48 2.83
C ILE A 146 -1.93 -4.99 2.64
N ASN A 147 -1.39 -4.62 1.49
CA ASN A 147 -1.03 -3.25 1.12
C ASN A 147 -2.02 -2.63 0.11
N ALA A 148 -3.05 -3.37 -0.30
CA ALA A 148 -4.08 -2.93 -1.22
C ALA A 148 -5.42 -2.70 -0.51
N ILE A 149 -5.38 -2.30 0.75
CA ILE A 149 -6.53 -1.97 1.58
C ILE A 149 -6.65 -0.45 1.63
N TYR A 150 -7.84 0.06 1.38
CA TYR A 150 -8.14 1.48 1.40
C TYR A 150 -9.18 1.80 2.47
N ALA A 151 -9.17 3.02 2.99
CA ALA A 151 -10.19 3.51 3.91
C ALA A 151 -10.55 4.96 3.58
N ASP A 152 -11.82 5.33 3.65
CA ASP A 152 -12.21 6.72 3.58
C ASP A 152 -12.10 7.42 4.97
N ILE A 153 -12.45 8.69 5.00
CA ILE A 153 -12.34 9.49 6.24
C ILE A 153 -13.34 9.07 7.32
N GLU A 154 -14.42 8.40 6.96
CA GLU A 154 -15.41 7.84 7.88
C GLU A 154 -15.07 6.40 8.31
N GLY A 155 -13.90 5.90 7.94
CA GLY A 155 -13.43 4.55 8.29
C GLY A 155 -14.10 3.43 7.49
N ARG A 156 -14.82 3.73 6.40
CA ARG A 156 -15.34 2.70 5.51
C ARG A 156 -14.21 2.12 4.69
N ILE A 157 -14.12 0.79 4.69
CA ILE A 157 -13.03 0.09 4.03
C ILE A 157 -13.43 -0.36 2.64
N PHE A 158 -12.52 -0.15 1.69
CA PHE A 158 -12.54 -0.74 0.37
C PHE A 158 -11.37 -1.72 0.24
N ASP A 159 -11.67 -3.01 0.13
CA ASP A 159 -10.70 -4.11 0.10
C ASP A 159 -11.01 -5.05 -1.07
N PRO A 160 -10.62 -4.68 -2.30
CA PRO A 160 -10.97 -5.44 -3.49
C PRO A 160 -10.26 -6.80 -3.60
N LEU A 161 -9.16 -6.98 -2.86
CA LEU A 161 -8.30 -8.16 -2.95
C LEU A 161 -8.31 -9.03 -1.68
N ASN A 162 -9.27 -8.81 -0.77
CA ASN A 162 -9.40 -9.52 0.51
C ASN A 162 -8.14 -9.45 1.40
N GLY A 163 -7.40 -8.33 1.33
CA GLY A 163 -6.19 -8.10 2.12
C GLY A 163 -6.42 -8.12 3.62
N ILE A 164 -7.62 -7.74 4.08
CA ILE A 164 -7.99 -7.81 5.50
C ILE A 164 -8.07 -9.26 5.98
N SER A 165 -8.70 -10.13 5.20
CA SER A 165 -8.75 -11.55 5.52
C SER A 165 -7.35 -12.16 5.58
N ASP A 166 -6.49 -11.84 4.62
CA ASP A 166 -5.11 -12.27 4.62
C ASP A 166 -4.35 -11.76 5.84
N LEU A 167 -4.51 -10.49 6.19
CA LEU A 167 -3.87 -9.87 7.37
C LEU A 167 -4.34 -10.54 8.69
N GLN A 168 -5.63 -10.80 8.84
CA GLN A 168 -6.19 -11.46 10.03
C GLN A 168 -5.70 -12.89 10.20
N ASN A 169 -5.57 -13.62 9.09
CA ASN A 169 -5.07 -14.99 9.07
C ASN A 169 -3.53 -15.07 9.08
N GLY A 170 -2.84 -13.92 8.98
CA GLY A 170 -1.38 -13.84 8.94
C GLY A 170 -0.80 -14.40 7.63
N ILE A 171 -1.53 -14.25 6.53
CA ILE A 171 -1.12 -14.67 5.19
C ILE A 171 -0.45 -13.49 4.49
N ILE A 172 0.77 -13.69 4.01
CA ILE A 172 1.48 -12.69 3.19
C ILE A 172 1.50 -13.18 1.76
N LYS A 173 0.65 -12.58 0.93
CA LYS A 173 0.39 -13.01 -0.43
C LYS A 173 0.68 -11.89 -1.43
N PHE A 174 1.44 -12.20 -2.48
CA PHE A 174 1.58 -11.31 -3.63
C PHE A 174 0.25 -11.14 -4.37
N ILE A 175 0.05 -9.98 -4.96
CA ILE A 175 -1.07 -9.73 -5.86
C ILE A 175 -0.70 -10.27 -7.23
N GLY A 176 -1.38 -11.35 -7.67
CA GLY A 176 -1.02 -12.07 -8.88
C GLY A 176 0.13 -13.07 -8.68
N SER A 177 0.95 -13.27 -9.71
CA SER A 177 2.07 -14.22 -9.68
C SER A 177 3.24 -13.66 -8.87
N SER A 178 3.75 -14.42 -7.90
CA SER A 178 4.98 -14.06 -7.15
C SER A 178 6.19 -13.88 -8.06
N GLU A 179 6.30 -14.69 -9.11
CA GLU A 179 7.39 -14.60 -10.09
C GLU A 179 7.39 -13.26 -10.81
N GLN A 180 6.23 -12.89 -11.38
CA GLN A 180 6.08 -11.61 -12.08
C GLN A 180 6.35 -10.44 -11.14
N ARG A 181 5.78 -10.46 -9.95
CA ARG A 181 5.95 -9.38 -8.96
C ARG A 181 7.39 -9.20 -8.49
N ILE A 182 8.13 -10.28 -8.33
CA ILE A 182 9.56 -10.25 -7.99
C ILE A 182 10.38 -9.70 -9.17
N GLN A 183 10.07 -10.12 -10.40
CA GLN A 183 10.80 -9.64 -11.60
C GLN A 183 10.56 -8.15 -11.88
N GLU A 184 9.37 -7.62 -11.60
CA GLU A 184 9.07 -6.18 -11.70
C GLU A 184 9.92 -5.33 -10.74
N ASP A 185 10.18 -5.82 -9.51
CA ASP A 185 11.05 -5.15 -8.54
C ASP A 185 11.60 -6.19 -7.56
N TYR A 186 12.87 -6.54 -7.71
CA TYR A 186 13.55 -7.55 -6.87
C TYR A 186 13.60 -7.18 -5.38
N LEU A 187 13.46 -5.88 -5.02
CA LEU A 187 13.35 -5.46 -3.62
C LEU A 187 12.15 -6.10 -2.92
N ARG A 188 11.12 -6.53 -3.67
CA ARG A 188 9.96 -7.22 -3.13
C ARG A 188 10.32 -8.54 -2.42
N ILE A 189 11.48 -9.13 -2.71
CA ILE A 189 12.03 -10.27 -1.96
C ILE A 189 12.25 -9.88 -0.48
N LEU A 190 12.98 -8.80 -0.23
CA LEU A 190 13.23 -8.31 1.13
C LEU A 190 11.93 -7.83 1.80
N ARG A 191 11.05 -7.16 1.05
CA ARG A 191 9.75 -6.72 1.52
C ARG A 191 8.87 -7.91 1.94
N TYR A 192 8.89 -9.02 1.20
CA TYR A 192 8.18 -10.25 1.57
C TYR A 192 8.64 -10.75 2.94
N PHE A 193 9.95 -10.89 3.17
CA PHE A 193 10.49 -11.32 4.46
C PHE A 193 10.16 -10.34 5.58
N ARG A 194 10.17 -9.04 5.32
CA ARG A 194 9.76 -8.03 6.30
C ARG A 194 8.32 -8.22 6.73
N PHE A 195 7.39 -8.29 5.79
CA PHE A 195 5.97 -8.45 6.10
C PHE A 195 5.68 -9.81 6.71
N PHE A 196 6.33 -10.87 6.21
CA PHE A 196 6.21 -12.20 6.79
C PHE A 196 6.66 -12.22 8.26
N THR A 197 7.82 -11.67 8.55
CA THR A 197 8.34 -11.59 9.92
C THR A 197 7.41 -10.80 10.83
N GLN A 198 6.82 -9.72 10.34
CA GLN A 198 5.97 -8.83 11.14
C GLN A 198 4.56 -9.38 11.36
N TYR A 199 3.94 -9.94 10.33
CA TYR A 199 2.49 -10.23 10.33
C TYR A 199 2.13 -11.72 10.18
N SER A 200 3.03 -12.58 9.68
CA SER A 200 2.66 -13.96 9.41
C SER A 200 2.35 -14.74 10.69
N LYS A 201 1.31 -15.59 10.60
CA LYS A 201 0.91 -16.56 11.62
C LYS A 201 1.03 -18.00 11.13
N ILE A 202 1.47 -18.19 9.90
CA ILE A 202 1.59 -19.48 9.22
C ILE A 202 3.01 -19.67 8.71
N ASP A 203 3.33 -20.86 8.24
CA ASP A 203 4.60 -21.17 7.57
C ASP A 203 4.71 -20.52 6.20
N TYR A 204 5.93 -20.50 5.64
CA TYR A 204 6.21 -19.97 4.30
C TYR A 204 5.45 -20.74 3.22
N ASP A 205 4.82 -20.00 2.30
CA ASP A 205 4.29 -20.57 1.07
C ASP A 205 5.47 -21.05 0.18
N GLN A 206 5.50 -22.37 -0.09
CA GLN A 206 6.60 -22.99 -0.82
C GLN A 206 6.70 -22.51 -2.27
N ASN A 207 5.59 -22.07 -2.89
CA ASN A 207 5.63 -21.49 -4.23
C ASN A 207 6.32 -20.12 -4.21
N ILE A 208 6.01 -19.28 -3.21
CA ILE A 208 6.69 -17.99 -3.03
C ILE A 208 8.18 -18.21 -2.76
N ILE A 209 8.53 -19.16 -1.88
CA ILE A 209 9.93 -19.45 -1.58
C ILE A 209 10.67 -19.96 -2.82
N ARG A 210 10.04 -20.76 -3.66
CA ARG A 210 10.62 -21.20 -4.94
C ARG A 210 10.92 -20.01 -5.85
N SER A 211 9.95 -19.09 -6.01
CA SER A 211 10.14 -17.86 -6.79
C SER A 211 11.27 -17.00 -6.21
N VAL A 212 11.33 -16.85 -4.88
CA VAL A 212 12.41 -16.11 -4.20
C VAL A 212 13.77 -16.72 -4.51
N LYS A 213 13.96 -18.04 -4.33
CA LYS A 213 15.22 -18.74 -4.61
C LYS A 213 15.64 -18.60 -6.08
N GLN A 214 14.69 -18.67 -7.00
CA GLN A 214 14.92 -18.54 -8.44
C GLN A 214 15.43 -17.14 -8.83
N TYR A 215 14.89 -16.09 -8.21
CA TYR A 215 15.14 -14.71 -8.61
C TYR A 215 16.01 -13.90 -7.63
N ILE A 216 16.57 -14.53 -6.59
CA ILE A 216 17.34 -13.85 -5.53
C ILE A 216 18.53 -13.03 -6.08
N ASN A 217 19.19 -13.52 -7.12
CA ASN A 217 20.32 -12.82 -7.77
C ASN A 217 19.89 -11.49 -8.42
N GLY A 218 18.58 -11.29 -8.65
CA GLY A 218 18.05 -10.02 -9.12
C GLY A 218 18.26 -8.87 -8.13
N LEU A 219 18.49 -9.14 -6.84
CA LEU A 219 18.84 -8.12 -5.87
C LEU A 219 20.12 -7.35 -6.23
N ASN A 220 21.04 -7.96 -6.97
CA ASN A 220 22.25 -7.29 -7.47
C ASN A 220 21.94 -6.14 -8.45
N LYS A 221 20.72 -6.06 -8.99
CA LYS A 221 20.26 -4.98 -9.86
C LYS A 221 19.63 -3.80 -9.06
N ILE A 222 19.44 -3.98 -7.75
CA ILE A 222 18.87 -2.96 -6.87
C ILE A 222 19.98 -2.13 -6.26
N SER A 223 19.76 -0.81 -6.13
CA SER A 223 20.75 0.06 -5.50
C SER A 223 20.96 -0.32 -4.03
N ASN A 224 22.21 -0.22 -3.57
CA ASN A 224 22.58 -0.51 -2.19
C ASN A 224 21.79 0.31 -1.18
N GLU A 225 21.45 1.56 -1.51
CA GLU A 225 20.62 2.43 -0.68
C GLU A 225 19.24 1.83 -0.41
N ARG A 226 18.55 1.35 -1.47
CA ARG A 226 17.23 0.72 -1.33
C ARG A 226 17.30 -0.58 -0.52
N ILE A 227 18.32 -1.40 -0.76
CA ILE A 227 18.54 -2.65 0.01
C ILE A 227 18.78 -2.30 1.47
N PHE A 228 19.65 -1.32 1.75
CA PHE A 228 19.98 -0.92 3.11
C PHE A 228 18.78 -0.33 3.87
N ASP A 229 17.96 0.48 3.19
CA ASP A 229 16.75 1.04 3.80
C ASP A 229 15.72 -0.05 4.12
N GLU A 230 15.56 -1.04 3.28
CA GLU A 230 14.65 -2.14 3.56
C GLU A 230 15.22 -3.06 4.66
N LEU A 231 16.53 -3.30 4.66
CA LEU A 231 17.22 -4.05 5.72
C LEU A 231 17.10 -3.37 7.09
N LYS A 232 17.26 -2.04 7.17
CA LYS A 232 17.02 -1.28 8.41
C LYS A 232 15.61 -1.51 8.93
N LYS A 233 14.59 -1.46 8.07
CA LYS A 233 13.20 -1.74 8.45
C LYS A 233 13.02 -3.16 8.98
N ILE A 234 13.71 -4.15 8.42
CA ILE A 234 13.67 -5.54 8.88
C ILE A 234 14.31 -5.65 10.26
N LEU A 235 15.52 -5.12 10.44
CA LEU A 235 16.29 -5.23 11.68
C LEU A 235 15.66 -4.49 12.86
N THR A 236 14.82 -3.47 12.60
CA THR A 236 14.08 -2.75 13.64
C THR A 236 12.76 -3.42 14.05
N LEU A 237 12.38 -4.53 13.42
CA LEU A 237 11.18 -5.26 13.80
C LEU A 237 11.32 -5.88 15.20
N LYS A 238 10.31 -5.74 16.03
CA LYS A 238 10.26 -6.38 17.37
C LYS A 238 10.43 -7.90 17.29
N ASN A 239 10.00 -8.51 16.21
CA ASN A 239 10.01 -9.96 16.00
C ASN A 239 11.11 -10.40 15.01
N VAL A 240 12.18 -9.62 14.85
CA VAL A 240 13.25 -9.93 13.89
C VAL A 240 13.87 -11.32 14.09
N TYR A 241 13.89 -11.83 15.33
CA TYR A 241 14.38 -13.18 15.65
C TYR A 241 13.65 -14.28 14.85
N ARG A 242 12.37 -14.06 14.47
CA ARG A 242 11.60 -15.02 13.67
C ARG A 242 12.23 -15.28 12.30
N LEU A 243 12.88 -14.28 11.73
CA LEU A 243 13.60 -14.41 10.46
C LEU A 243 14.71 -15.45 10.54
N PHE A 244 15.42 -15.50 11.68
CA PHE A 244 16.56 -16.40 11.90
C PHE A 244 16.15 -17.73 12.56
N SER A 245 14.93 -17.82 13.07
CA SER A 245 14.39 -19.05 13.67
C SER A 245 13.92 -20.07 12.62
N HIS A 246 13.55 -19.61 11.42
CA HIS A 246 13.19 -20.49 10.32
C HIS A 246 14.38 -20.78 9.43
N ASN A 247 14.71 -22.05 9.22
CA ASN A 247 15.84 -22.46 8.39
C ASN A 247 15.80 -21.87 6.98
N THR A 248 14.61 -21.84 6.37
CA THR A 248 14.41 -21.28 5.02
C THR A 248 14.80 -19.80 4.93
N SER A 249 14.30 -18.96 5.83
CA SER A 249 14.63 -17.53 5.81
C SER A 249 16.08 -17.28 6.21
N LYS A 250 16.60 -18.04 7.18
CA LYS A 250 18.01 -17.97 7.58
C LYS A 250 18.94 -18.26 6.40
N GLU A 251 18.69 -19.37 5.68
CA GLU A 251 19.46 -19.75 4.48
C GLU A 251 19.43 -18.64 3.43
N ILE A 252 18.25 -18.12 3.12
CA ILE A 252 18.08 -17.06 2.11
C ILE A 252 18.78 -15.77 2.56
N PHE A 253 18.64 -15.38 3.82
CA PHE A 253 19.28 -14.17 4.33
C PHE A 253 20.80 -14.26 4.34
N LEU A 254 21.38 -15.42 4.71
CA LEU A 254 22.82 -15.65 4.63
C LEU A 254 23.34 -15.67 3.19
N ASN A 255 22.51 -16.06 2.23
CA ASN A 255 22.84 -15.94 0.80
C ASN A 255 22.87 -14.48 0.32
N ILE A 256 21.95 -13.64 0.81
CA ILE A 256 21.89 -12.22 0.44
C ILE A 256 23.00 -11.42 1.16
N PHE A 257 23.24 -11.77 2.40
CA PHE A 257 24.16 -11.06 3.30
C PHE A 257 25.13 -12.07 3.97
N PRO A 258 26.13 -12.58 3.25
CA PRO A 258 27.04 -13.61 3.77
C PRO A 258 27.91 -13.15 4.94
N GLN A 259 27.95 -11.84 5.23
CA GLN A 259 28.67 -11.25 6.36
C GLN A 259 27.90 -11.31 7.70
N PHE A 260 26.64 -11.76 7.73
CA PHE A 260 25.88 -12.05 8.93
C PHE A 260 26.08 -13.52 9.34
#